data_0a32b62fd607aa7aad96ffd5cd538eba
#
_entry.id   0a32b62fd607aa7aad96ffd5cd538eba
#
_cell.length_a   1.000
_cell.length_b   1.000
_cell.length_c   1.000
_cell.angle_alpha   90.00
_cell.angle_beta   90.00
_cell.angle_gamma   90.00
#
_symmetry.space_group_name_H-M   'P 1'
#
loop_
_entity.id
_entity.type
_entity.pdbx_description
1 polymer ?
#
loop_
_entity_poly.entity_id
_entity_poly.type
_entity_poly.pdbx_seq_one_letter_code
_entity_poly.pdbx_strand_id
1 'polypeptide(L)'
;MLNLLLTLVIPVVLLTRFSGEDQLGPDRGLALALAFPIGFAIYELIRQRKISAAPIIGVVSVLLTGGFRLFEIPPRWFAIKEAAIPAILALAMLVSAWIGRPLARVFLNQMLDSDKVGAALAERGTTAEYERRTSKATYLLASAFVLSAALNFALARIVVTSDPGSDAFNKELGRMTALSYPVITLPVMIVLVGTILYVLATVTKLTGMDAEEAMKKRPARSKGARKAATGGSTPRDPSARA
;
A
#
# COMPACT_ATOMS: atom_id res chain seq x y z
N MET A 1 14.67 -1.53 -1.13
CA MET A 1 15.23 -1.58 -2.49
C MET A 1 14.94 -2.90 -3.22
N LEU A 2 15.16 -4.07 -2.62
CA LEU A 2 14.89 -5.38 -3.25
C LEU A 2 13.42 -5.51 -3.73
N ASN A 3 12.45 -5.06 -2.92
CA ASN A 3 11.04 -5.09 -3.29
C ASN A 3 10.76 -4.34 -4.60
N LEU A 4 11.33 -3.16 -4.74
CA LEU A 4 11.12 -2.29 -5.91
C LEU A 4 11.75 -2.88 -7.17
N LEU A 5 12.89 -3.55 -7.03
CA LEU A 5 13.52 -4.31 -8.12
C LEU A 5 12.63 -5.48 -8.57
N LEU A 6 12.15 -6.31 -7.63
CA LEU A 6 11.39 -7.52 -7.94
C LEU A 6 9.96 -7.22 -8.42
N THR A 7 9.31 -6.18 -7.90
CA THR A 7 7.90 -5.90 -8.19
C THR A 7 7.69 -4.88 -9.30
N LEU A 8 8.72 -4.10 -9.65
CA LEU A 8 8.60 -3.07 -10.67
C LEU A 8 9.67 -3.19 -11.76
N VAL A 9 10.96 -3.07 -11.40
CA VAL A 9 12.03 -2.93 -12.41
C VAL A 9 12.13 -4.19 -13.29
N ILE A 10 12.18 -5.37 -12.69
CA ILE A 10 12.28 -6.63 -13.44
C ILE A 10 11.06 -6.85 -14.34
N PRO A 11 9.80 -6.76 -13.87
CA PRO A 11 8.62 -6.84 -14.74
C PRO A 11 8.65 -5.85 -15.90
N VAL A 12 8.99 -4.58 -15.66
CA VAL A 12 9.06 -3.56 -16.72
C VAL A 12 10.09 -3.92 -17.75
N VAL A 13 11.30 -4.34 -17.36
CA VAL A 13 12.37 -4.73 -18.28
C VAL A 13 11.97 -5.96 -19.09
N LEU A 14 11.37 -6.97 -18.44
CA LEU A 14 10.90 -8.19 -19.14
C LEU A 14 9.85 -7.84 -20.18
N LEU A 15 8.85 -7.03 -19.86
CA LEU A 15 7.80 -6.65 -20.79
C LEU A 15 8.30 -5.75 -21.93
N THR A 16 9.23 -4.83 -21.66
CA THR A 16 9.68 -3.86 -22.67
C THR A 16 10.81 -4.38 -23.56
N ARG A 17 11.65 -5.29 -23.06
CA ARG A 17 12.85 -5.74 -23.74
C ARG A 17 12.82 -7.20 -24.19
N PHE A 18 12.10 -8.05 -23.47
CA PHE A 18 12.17 -9.50 -23.68
C PHE A 18 10.85 -10.14 -24.17
N SER A 19 9.79 -9.35 -24.43
CA SER A 19 8.52 -9.87 -24.97
C SER A 19 8.47 -10.01 -26.50
N GLY A 20 9.55 -9.67 -27.23
CA GLY A 20 9.60 -9.80 -28.68
C GLY A 20 9.50 -11.26 -29.14
N GLU A 21 8.96 -11.48 -30.35
CA GLU A 21 8.81 -12.83 -30.94
C GLU A 21 10.14 -13.56 -31.09
N ASP A 22 11.22 -12.80 -31.38
CA ASP A 22 12.59 -13.33 -31.51
C ASP A 22 13.26 -13.68 -30.16
N GLN A 23 12.56 -13.46 -29.02
CA GLN A 23 13.11 -13.71 -27.69
C GLN A 23 12.21 -14.68 -26.92
N LEU A 24 11.48 -14.18 -25.91
CA LEU A 24 10.58 -15.00 -25.08
C LEU A 24 9.19 -15.16 -25.70
N GLY A 25 8.84 -14.27 -26.60
CA GLY A 25 7.48 -14.12 -27.13
C GLY A 25 6.54 -13.44 -26.13
N PRO A 26 5.39 -12.92 -26.63
CA PRO A 26 4.46 -12.12 -25.81
C PRO A 26 3.94 -12.89 -24.59
N ASP A 27 3.63 -14.18 -24.75
CA ASP A 27 3.04 -15.02 -23.72
C ASP A 27 3.99 -15.32 -22.56
N ARG A 28 5.18 -15.78 -22.92
CA ARG A 28 6.21 -16.13 -21.93
C ARG A 28 6.76 -14.88 -21.26
N GLY A 29 6.90 -13.78 -22.03
CA GLY A 29 7.30 -12.48 -21.50
C GLY A 29 6.34 -11.97 -20.44
N LEU A 30 5.03 -12.03 -20.72
CA LEU A 30 3.98 -11.64 -19.77
C LEU A 30 3.97 -12.58 -18.56
N ALA A 31 3.95 -13.89 -18.76
CA ALA A 31 3.93 -14.87 -17.68
C ALA A 31 5.15 -14.70 -16.74
N LEU A 32 6.33 -14.51 -17.30
CA LEU A 32 7.55 -14.31 -16.51
C LEU A 32 7.52 -12.98 -15.75
N ALA A 33 7.10 -11.90 -16.38
CA ALA A 33 6.97 -10.59 -15.74
C ALA A 33 6.00 -10.64 -14.54
N LEU A 34 4.88 -11.37 -14.66
CA LEU A 34 3.91 -11.53 -13.59
C LEU A 34 4.35 -12.52 -12.50
N ALA A 35 5.23 -13.46 -12.81
CA ALA A 35 5.75 -14.42 -11.82
C ALA A 35 6.53 -13.75 -10.69
N PHE A 36 7.21 -12.64 -10.94
CA PHE A 36 7.99 -11.92 -9.93
C PHE A 36 7.10 -11.28 -8.84
N PRO A 37 6.10 -10.44 -9.17
CA PRO A 37 5.22 -9.88 -8.14
C PRO A 37 4.37 -10.94 -7.44
N ILE A 38 3.94 -12.00 -8.14
CA ILE A 38 3.20 -13.11 -7.53
C ILE A 38 4.10 -13.87 -6.54
N GLY A 39 5.29 -14.27 -6.96
CA GLY A 39 6.25 -14.97 -6.11
C GLY A 39 6.62 -14.16 -4.87
N PHE A 40 6.79 -12.84 -5.03
CA PHE A 40 7.05 -11.94 -3.91
C PHE A 40 5.85 -11.85 -2.96
N ALA A 41 4.62 -11.74 -3.49
CA ALA A 41 3.40 -11.71 -2.67
C ALA A 41 3.20 -13.01 -1.88
N ILE A 42 3.45 -14.16 -2.50
CA ILE A 42 3.39 -15.48 -1.84
C ILE A 42 4.48 -15.58 -0.74
N TYR A 43 5.71 -15.16 -1.04
CA TYR A 43 6.80 -15.14 -0.06
C TYR A 43 6.45 -14.26 1.15
N GLU A 44 5.91 -13.07 0.92
CA GLU A 44 5.52 -12.16 2.00
C GLU A 44 4.38 -12.72 2.84
N LEU A 45 3.38 -13.36 2.22
CA LEU A 45 2.28 -14.02 2.88
C LEU A 45 2.76 -15.15 3.82
N ILE A 46 3.67 -16.00 3.33
CA ILE A 46 4.24 -17.11 4.11
C ILE A 46 5.07 -16.56 5.29
N ARG A 47 5.87 -15.51 5.04
CA ARG A 47 6.78 -14.94 6.05
C ARG A 47 6.06 -14.22 7.17
N GLN A 48 5.00 -13.48 6.85
CA GLN A 48 4.29 -12.66 7.84
C GLN A 48 3.25 -13.45 8.64
N ARG A 49 2.85 -14.64 8.18
CA ARG A 49 1.79 -15.50 8.78
C ARG A 49 0.49 -14.75 9.09
N LYS A 50 0.28 -13.59 8.49
CA LYS A 50 -0.92 -12.76 8.62
C LYS A 50 -1.46 -12.49 7.23
N ILE A 51 -2.73 -12.78 7.04
CA ILE A 51 -3.43 -12.43 5.82
C ILE A 51 -3.63 -10.91 5.85
N SER A 52 -2.82 -10.18 5.07
CA SER A 52 -3.06 -8.75 4.83
C SER A 52 -3.79 -8.56 3.51
N ALA A 53 -4.59 -7.50 3.41
CA ALA A 53 -5.35 -7.23 2.20
C ALA A 53 -4.44 -6.91 0.99
N ALA A 54 -3.27 -6.32 1.22
CA ALA A 54 -2.38 -5.87 0.16
C ALA A 54 -1.86 -7.00 -0.76
N PRO A 55 -1.32 -8.15 -0.26
CA PRO A 55 -0.94 -9.27 -1.11
C PRO A 55 -2.12 -9.87 -1.88
N ILE A 56 -3.31 -9.96 -1.25
CA ILE A 56 -4.50 -10.48 -1.93
C ILE A 56 -4.88 -9.59 -3.10
N ILE A 57 -4.93 -8.28 -2.89
CA ILE A 57 -5.22 -7.30 -3.95
C ILE A 57 -4.19 -7.42 -5.08
N GLY A 58 -2.90 -7.57 -4.77
CA GLY A 58 -1.85 -7.78 -5.75
C GLY A 58 -2.08 -9.02 -6.62
N VAL A 59 -2.34 -10.18 -5.99
CA VAL A 59 -2.61 -11.44 -6.71
C VAL A 59 -3.86 -11.32 -7.56
N VAL A 60 -4.96 -10.77 -7.04
CA VAL A 60 -6.21 -10.56 -7.80
C VAL A 60 -5.97 -9.63 -8.99
N SER A 61 -5.21 -8.56 -8.83
CA SER A 61 -4.89 -7.63 -9.93
C SER A 61 -4.10 -8.33 -11.05
N VAL A 62 -3.13 -9.18 -10.68
CA VAL A 62 -2.34 -9.96 -11.63
C VAL A 62 -3.20 -11.01 -12.36
N LEU A 63 -4.06 -11.73 -11.64
CA LEU A 63 -4.99 -12.69 -12.23
C LEU A 63 -5.97 -12.00 -13.19
N LEU A 64 -6.47 -10.82 -12.84
CA LEU A 64 -7.29 -10.02 -13.74
C LEU A 64 -6.51 -9.62 -14.99
N THR A 65 -5.26 -9.19 -14.86
CA THR A 65 -4.42 -8.83 -16.03
C THR A 65 -4.18 -10.02 -16.97
N GLY A 66 -3.85 -11.19 -16.41
CA GLY A 66 -3.74 -12.42 -17.18
C GLY A 66 -5.06 -12.88 -17.81
N GLY A 67 -6.17 -12.70 -17.06
CA GLY A 67 -7.52 -13.02 -17.54
C GLY A 67 -7.97 -12.17 -18.74
N PHE A 68 -7.56 -10.90 -18.80
CA PHE A 68 -7.86 -10.03 -19.94
C PHE A 68 -7.35 -10.61 -21.26
N ARG A 69 -6.20 -11.30 -21.22
CA ARG A 69 -5.67 -11.99 -22.39
C ARG A 69 -6.46 -13.26 -22.71
N LEU A 70 -6.73 -14.11 -21.71
CA LEU A 70 -7.43 -15.38 -21.90
C LEU A 70 -8.84 -15.21 -22.45
N PHE A 71 -9.50 -14.10 -22.12
CA PHE A 71 -10.87 -13.79 -22.55
C PHE A 71 -10.94 -12.76 -23.69
N GLU A 72 -9.81 -12.38 -24.30
CA GLU A 72 -9.73 -11.39 -25.39
C GLU A 72 -10.50 -10.09 -25.10
N ILE A 73 -10.44 -9.64 -23.84
CA ILE A 73 -11.20 -8.48 -23.36
C ILE A 73 -10.63 -7.20 -23.98
N PRO A 74 -11.45 -6.36 -24.65
CA PRO A 74 -10.97 -5.15 -25.31
C PRO A 74 -10.18 -4.21 -24.40
N PRO A 75 -9.17 -3.47 -24.91
CA PRO A 75 -8.29 -2.59 -24.13
C PRO A 75 -9.03 -1.54 -23.27
N ARG A 76 -10.21 -1.10 -23.74
CA ARG A 76 -11.05 -0.14 -22.97
C ARG A 76 -11.43 -0.63 -21.56
N TRP A 77 -11.64 -1.94 -21.39
CA TRP A 77 -11.96 -2.53 -20.09
C TRP A 77 -10.75 -2.62 -19.18
N PHE A 78 -9.57 -2.66 -19.76
CA PHE A 78 -8.33 -2.61 -19.01
C PHE A 78 -8.23 -1.30 -18.18
N ALA A 79 -8.57 -0.15 -18.78
CA ALA A 79 -8.58 1.12 -18.09
C ALA A 79 -9.58 1.14 -16.91
N ILE A 80 -10.76 0.52 -17.09
CA ILE A 80 -11.75 0.39 -16.01
C ILE A 80 -11.21 -0.48 -14.89
N LYS A 81 -10.56 -1.61 -15.20
CA LYS A 81 -9.94 -2.49 -14.22
C LYS A 81 -8.87 -1.76 -13.38
N GLU A 82 -7.99 -0.99 -14.03
CA GLU A 82 -6.95 -0.24 -13.33
C GLU A 82 -7.50 0.85 -12.39
N ALA A 83 -8.61 1.47 -12.76
CA ALA A 83 -9.29 2.47 -11.94
C ALA A 83 -10.17 1.86 -10.83
N ALA A 84 -10.60 0.61 -10.95
CA ALA A 84 -11.63 0.01 -10.10
C ALA A 84 -11.23 -0.03 -8.62
N ILE A 85 -10.02 -0.48 -8.31
CA ILE A 85 -9.57 -0.61 -6.91
C ILE A 85 -9.54 0.75 -6.21
N PRO A 86 -8.85 1.78 -6.73
CA PRO A 86 -8.86 3.09 -6.09
C PRO A 86 -10.26 3.73 -6.09
N ALA A 87 -11.10 3.49 -7.10
CA ALA A 87 -12.48 3.97 -7.10
C ALA A 87 -13.34 3.33 -5.99
N ILE A 88 -13.21 2.03 -5.76
CA ILE A 88 -13.89 1.34 -4.66
C ILE A 88 -13.42 1.88 -3.30
N LEU A 89 -12.11 2.12 -3.14
CA LEU A 89 -11.57 2.71 -1.92
C LEU A 89 -12.07 4.14 -1.71
N ALA A 90 -12.12 4.95 -2.77
CA ALA A 90 -12.71 6.29 -2.71
C ALA A 90 -14.17 6.23 -2.26
N LEU A 91 -14.97 5.35 -2.87
CA LEU A 91 -16.38 5.17 -2.53
C LEU A 91 -16.54 4.72 -1.07
N ALA A 92 -15.75 3.75 -0.61
CA ALA A 92 -15.79 3.31 0.77
C ALA A 92 -15.46 4.45 1.76
N MET A 93 -14.48 5.30 1.44
CA MET A 93 -14.15 6.48 2.24
C MET A 93 -15.31 7.49 2.27
N LEU A 94 -15.89 7.81 1.11
CA LEU A 94 -17.00 8.75 1.00
C LEU A 94 -18.25 8.26 1.76
N VAL A 95 -18.62 7.00 1.58
CA VAL A 95 -19.74 6.37 2.28
C VAL A 95 -19.50 6.38 3.79
N SER A 96 -18.30 6.03 4.25
CA SER A 96 -17.94 6.04 5.67
C SER A 96 -18.07 7.41 6.31
N ALA A 97 -17.67 8.46 5.57
CA ALA A 97 -17.82 9.84 6.04
C ALA A 97 -19.30 10.25 6.09
N TRP A 98 -20.08 9.84 5.09
CA TRP A 98 -21.51 10.16 5.00
C TRP A 98 -22.34 9.50 6.12
N ILE A 99 -22.06 8.25 6.47
CA ILE A 99 -22.74 7.54 7.58
C ILE A 99 -22.21 7.96 8.99
N GLY A 100 -21.34 8.97 9.08
CA GLY A 100 -20.79 9.47 10.34
C GLY A 100 -19.77 8.54 11.02
N ARG A 101 -19.23 7.57 10.30
CA ARG A 101 -18.18 6.64 10.78
C ARG A 101 -16.91 6.77 9.94
N PRO A 102 -16.19 7.89 10.02
CA PRO A 102 -15.07 8.21 9.13
C PRO A 102 -13.95 7.17 9.26
N LEU A 103 -13.60 6.50 8.15
CA LEU A 103 -12.54 5.50 8.10
C LEU A 103 -11.16 6.07 8.45
N ALA A 104 -10.94 7.39 8.24
CA ALA A 104 -9.72 8.04 8.71
C ALA A 104 -9.49 7.81 10.21
N ARG A 105 -10.54 7.73 11.04
CA ARG A 105 -10.44 7.43 12.47
C ARG A 105 -9.78 6.08 12.74
N VAL A 106 -10.03 5.07 11.91
CA VAL A 106 -9.43 3.74 12.05
C VAL A 106 -7.90 3.82 11.86
N PHE A 107 -7.45 4.58 10.85
CA PHE A 107 -6.03 4.83 10.62
C PHE A 107 -5.40 5.65 11.75
N LEU A 108 -6.09 6.70 12.21
CA LEU A 108 -5.62 7.54 13.30
C LEU A 108 -5.46 6.76 14.59
N ASN A 109 -6.42 5.92 14.95
CA ASN A 109 -6.36 5.06 16.14
C ASN A 109 -5.21 4.04 16.10
N GLN A 110 -4.67 3.74 14.92
CA GLN A 110 -3.48 2.89 14.80
C GLN A 110 -2.18 3.69 15.01
N MET A 111 -2.16 4.96 14.64
CA MET A 111 -0.99 5.83 14.72
C MET A 111 -0.90 6.61 16.03
N LEU A 112 -2.04 7.05 16.53
CA LEU A 112 -2.15 7.88 17.74
C LEU A 112 -2.47 7.04 18.99
N ASP A 113 -2.04 7.51 20.13
CA ASP A 113 -2.45 7.00 21.44
C ASP A 113 -3.87 7.52 21.74
N SER A 114 -4.87 6.74 21.36
CA SER A 114 -6.28 7.13 21.42
C SER A 114 -6.73 7.52 22.82
N ASP A 115 -6.16 6.88 23.85
CA ASP A 115 -6.54 7.15 25.26
C ASP A 115 -6.02 8.51 25.70
N LYS A 116 -4.75 8.82 25.41
CA LYS A 116 -4.16 10.12 25.73
C LYS A 116 -4.79 11.25 24.94
N VAL A 117 -4.94 11.07 23.63
CA VAL A 117 -5.57 12.07 22.76
C VAL A 117 -7.01 12.31 23.20
N GLY A 118 -7.78 11.24 23.51
CA GLY A 118 -9.15 11.34 23.98
C GLY A 118 -9.28 12.10 25.31
N ALA A 119 -8.41 11.81 26.29
CA ALA A 119 -8.38 12.50 27.56
C ALA A 119 -8.08 14.01 27.40
N ALA A 120 -7.05 14.36 26.62
CA ALA A 120 -6.69 15.75 26.34
C ALA A 120 -7.78 16.54 25.60
N LEU A 121 -8.48 15.89 24.65
CA LEU A 121 -9.62 16.49 23.94
C LEU A 121 -10.80 16.74 24.89
N ALA A 122 -11.09 15.81 25.79
CA ALA A 122 -12.17 15.95 26.77
C ALA A 122 -11.87 17.07 27.77
N GLU A 123 -10.64 17.13 28.28
CA GLU A 123 -10.19 18.19 29.24
C GLU A 123 -10.32 19.58 28.60
N ARG A 124 -10.01 19.74 27.33
CA ARG A 124 -10.09 21.01 26.58
C ARG A 124 -11.45 21.29 25.96
N GLY A 125 -12.41 20.37 26.04
CA GLY A 125 -13.73 20.53 25.45
C GLY A 125 -13.71 20.57 23.88
N THR A 126 -12.65 20.04 23.24
CA THR A 126 -12.42 20.13 21.79
C THR A 126 -12.82 18.88 21.01
N THR A 127 -13.47 17.91 21.65
CA THR A 127 -13.84 16.62 21.05
C THR A 127 -14.71 16.77 19.80
N ALA A 128 -15.73 17.63 19.82
CA ALA A 128 -16.62 17.85 18.69
C ALA A 128 -15.88 18.44 17.47
N GLU A 129 -14.95 19.38 17.70
CA GLU A 129 -14.12 19.96 16.65
C GLU A 129 -13.16 18.92 16.07
N TYR A 130 -12.58 18.05 16.90
CA TYR A 130 -11.74 16.94 16.46
C TYR A 130 -12.51 15.97 15.58
N GLU A 131 -13.73 15.62 15.92
CA GLU A 131 -14.59 14.75 15.10
C GLU A 131 -14.89 15.37 13.75
N ARG A 132 -15.24 16.66 13.71
CA ARG A 132 -15.48 17.40 12.49
C ARG A 132 -14.24 17.44 11.59
N ARG A 133 -13.04 17.66 12.14
CA ARG A 133 -11.79 17.68 11.37
C ARG A 133 -11.35 16.29 10.91
N THR A 134 -11.62 15.26 11.69
CA THR A 134 -11.38 13.87 11.28
C THR A 134 -12.28 13.47 10.11
N SER A 135 -13.52 13.94 10.09
CA SER A 135 -14.39 13.76 8.92
C SER A 135 -13.82 14.47 7.69
N LYS A 136 -13.32 15.71 7.82
CA LYS A 136 -12.62 16.40 6.72
C LYS A 136 -11.39 15.64 6.24
N ALA A 137 -10.59 15.06 7.13
CA ALA A 137 -9.46 14.21 6.77
C ALA A 137 -9.90 12.99 5.94
N THR A 138 -11.08 12.41 6.23
CA THR A 138 -11.64 11.31 5.44
C THR A 138 -11.98 11.76 4.01
N TYR A 139 -12.52 12.94 3.82
CA TYR A 139 -12.77 13.51 2.49
C TYR A 139 -11.47 13.80 1.74
N LEU A 140 -10.43 14.29 2.42
CA LEU A 140 -9.11 14.48 1.83
C LEU A 140 -8.49 13.15 1.38
N LEU A 141 -8.59 12.09 2.20
CA LEU A 141 -8.17 10.75 1.80
C LEU A 141 -9.00 10.22 0.63
N ALA A 142 -10.30 10.43 0.64
CA ALA A 142 -11.17 10.05 -0.48
C ALA A 142 -10.75 10.77 -1.77
N SER A 143 -10.40 12.06 -1.72
CA SER A 143 -9.93 12.80 -2.89
C SER A 143 -8.62 12.25 -3.45
N ALA A 144 -7.70 11.75 -2.60
CA ALA A 144 -6.49 11.07 -3.05
C ALA A 144 -6.82 9.79 -3.84
N PHE A 145 -7.79 9.00 -3.40
CA PHE A 145 -8.22 7.80 -4.11
C PHE A 145 -9.02 8.12 -5.39
N VAL A 146 -9.85 9.17 -5.39
CA VAL A 146 -10.50 9.67 -6.61
C VAL A 146 -9.47 10.10 -7.64
N LEU A 147 -8.47 10.88 -7.21
CA LEU A 147 -7.36 11.29 -8.07
C LEU A 147 -6.61 10.07 -8.61
N SER A 148 -6.30 9.10 -7.75
CA SER A 148 -5.66 7.84 -8.16
C SER A 148 -6.50 7.09 -9.20
N ALA A 149 -7.80 6.96 -9.01
CA ALA A 149 -8.70 6.31 -9.97
C ALA A 149 -8.70 7.02 -11.33
N ALA A 150 -8.83 8.34 -11.32
CA ALA A 150 -8.85 9.15 -12.53
C ALA A 150 -7.52 9.05 -13.30
N LEU A 151 -6.39 9.15 -12.59
CA LEU A 151 -5.06 9.04 -13.21
C LEU A 151 -4.77 7.63 -13.72
N ASN A 152 -5.17 6.57 -13.00
CA ASN A 152 -5.06 5.18 -13.47
C ASN A 152 -5.89 4.97 -14.73
N PHE A 153 -7.14 5.44 -14.74
CA PHE A 153 -8.00 5.35 -15.92
C PHE A 153 -7.40 6.09 -17.13
N ALA A 154 -7.00 7.33 -16.93
CA ALA A 154 -6.43 8.15 -17.99
C ALA A 154 -5.12 7.55 -18.54
N LEU A 155 -4.21 7.14 -17.66
CA LEU A 155 -2.93 6.55 -18.04
C LEU A 155 -3.15 5.25 -18.83
N ALA A 156 -4.02 4.36 -18.34
CA ALA A 156 -4.34 3.12 -19.04
C ALA A 156 -4.98 3.37 -20.41
N ARG A 157 -5.91 4.33 -20.51
CA ARG A 157 -6.56 4.68 -21.81
C ARG A 157 -5.61 5.27 -22.83
N ILE A 158 -4.61 6.03 -22.38
CA ILE A 158 -3.64 6.68 -23.26
C ILE A 158 -2.52 5.72 -23.68
N VAL A 159 -2.06 4.87 -22.77
CA VAL A 159 -0.86 4.05 -22.98
C VAL A 159 -1.20 2.66 -23.53
N VAL A 160 -2.32 2.04 -23.08
CA VAL A 160 -2.68 0.67 -23.44
C VAL A 160 -3.78 0.73 -24.49
N THR A 161 -3.36 0.63 -25.76
CA THR A 161 -4.25 0.73 -26.94
C THR A 161 -4.26 -0.52 -27.80
N SER A 162 -3.23 -1.35 -27.70
CA SER A 162 -3.06 -2.59 -28.47
C SER A 162 -3.90 -3.74 -27.91
N ASP A 163 -4.21 -4.71 -28.77
CA ASP A 163 -4.97 -5.88 -28.37
C ASP A 163 -4.18 -6.78 -27.38
N PRO A 164 -4.87 -7.32 -26.37
CA PRO A 164 -4.28 -8.23 -25.40
C PRO A 164 -3.64 -9.44 -26.09
N GLY A 165 -2.41 -9.77 -25.70
CA GLY A 165 -1.67 -10.89 -26.26
C GLY A 165 -0.69 -10.52 -27.37
N SER A 166 -0.68 -9.28 -27.83
CA SER A 166 0.34 -8.78 -28.76
C SER A 166 1.62 -8.36 -28.01
N ASP A 167 2.75 -8.38 -28.74
CA ASP A 167 4.01 -7.82 -28.24
C ASP A 167 3.88 -6.31 -27.94
N ALA A 168 3.11 -5.59 -28.76
CA ALA A 168 2.80 -4.18 -28.54
C ALA A 168 2.09 -3.96 -27.21
N PHE A 169 1.08 -4.78 -26.88
CA PHE A 169 0.37 -4.73 -25.60
C PHE A 169 1.33 -4.91 -24.41
N ASN A 170 2.24 -5.87 -24.49
CA ASN A 170 3.21 -6.11 -23.42
C ASN A 170 4.16 -4.91 -23.22
N LYS A 171 4.64 -4.30 -24.30
CA LYS A 171 5.45 -3.08 -24.25
C LYS A 171 4.69 -1.91 -23.64
N GLU A 172 3.42 -1.73 -24.04
CA GLU A 172 2.53 -0.72 -23.50
C GLU A 172 2.28 -0.93 -22.00
N LEU A 173 2.09 -2.19 -21.57
CA LEU A 173 1.92 -2.55 -20.17
C LEU A 173 3.16 -2.20 -19.32
N GLY A 174 4.34 -2.54 -19.82
CA GLY A 174 5.60 -2.17 -19.19
C GLY A 174 5.79 -0.67 -19.11
N ARG A 175 5.48 0.08 -20.18
CA ARG A 175 5.51 1.53 -20.22
C ARG A 175 4.53 2.16 -19.24
N MET A 176 3.29 1.67 -19.17
CA MET A 176 2.28 2.12 -18.22
C MET A 176 2.76 1.93 -16.79
N THR A 177 3.33 0.75 -16.47
CA THR A 177 3.86 0.45 -15.14
C THR A 177 4.98 1.42 -14.75
N ALA A 178 5.90 1.73 -15.66
CA ALA A 178 6.96 2.71 -15.41
C ALA A 178 6.42 4.13 -15.19
N LEU A 179 5.44 4.54 -16.02
CA LEU A 179 4.81 5.87 -15.92
C LEU A 179 3.89 6.02 -14.70
N SER A 180 3.41 4.92 -14.11
CA SER A 180 2.55 4.98 -12.91
C SER A 180 3.23 5.67 -11.74
N TYR A 181 4.55 5.59 -11.62
CA TYR A 181 5.28 6.28 -10.57
C TYR A 181 5.19 7.81 -10.65
N PRO A 182 5.65 8.46 -11.74
CA PRO A 182 5.58 9.90 -11.84
C PRO A 182 4.15 10.43 -12.03
N VAL A 183 3.29 9.71 -12.74
CA VAL A 183 1.95 10.20 -13.11
C VAL A 183 0.92 9.97 -12.00
N ILE A 184 0.97 8.85 -11.29
CA ILE A 184 -0.03 8.49 -10.29
C ILE A 184 0.55 8.64 -8.88
N THR A 185 1.67 7.98 -8.60
CA THR A 185 2.20 7.90 -7.23
C THR A 185 2.59 9.27 -6.69
N LEU A 186 3.29 10.10 -7.45
CA LEU A 186 3.72 11.41 -6.97
C LEU A 186 2.54 12.35 -6.64
N PRO A 187 1.54 12.59 -7.52
CA PRO A 187 0.42 13.44 -7.19
C PRO A 187 -0.41 12.91 -6.00
N VAL A 188 -0.64 11.60 -5.95
CA VAL A 188 -1.39 10.98 -4.85
C VAL A 188 -0.63 11.12 -3.52
N MET A 189 0.70 10.92 -3.53
CA MET A 189 1.55 11.10 -2.34
C MET A 189 1.50 12.53 -1.79
N ILE A 190 1.44 13.54 -2.66
CA ILE A 190 1.31 14.94 -2.22
C ILE A 190 0.02 15.11 -1.41
N VAL A 191 -1.11 14.59 -1.91
CA VAL A 191 -2.40 14.67 -1.20
C VAL A 191 -2.37 13.87 0.11
N LEU A 192 -1.78 12.67 0.10
CA LEU A 192 -1.66 11.84 1.31
C LEU A 192 -0.79 12.51 2.37
N VAL A 193 0.39 13.01 2.01
CA VAL A 193 1.28 13.70 2.93
C VAL A 193 0.61 14.97 3.47
N GLY A 194 -0.03 15.76 2.60
CA GLY A 194 -0.82 16.92 3.03
C GLY A 194 -1.93 16.56 4.03
N THR A 195 -2.60 15.42 3.81
CA THR A 195 -3.63 14.94 4.73
C THR A 195 -3.04 14.52 6.08
N ILE A 196 -1.90 13.83 6.09
CA ILE A 196 -1.19 13.45 7.32
C ILE A 196 -0.78 14.71 8.11
N LEU A 197 -0.18 15.70 7.44
CA LEU A 197 0.20 16.95 8.07
C LEU A 197 -1.00 17.72 8.63
N TYR A 198 -2.11 17.75 7.88
CA TYR A 198 -3.37 18.34 8.35
C TYR A 198 -3.88 17.66 9.62
N VAL A 199 -3.82 16.34 9.70
CA VAL A 199 -4.25 15.58 10.88
C VAL A 199 -3.32 15.84 12.07
N LEU A 200 -2.01 15.78 11.88
CA LEU A 200 -1.04 16.05 12.93
C LEU A 200 -1.21 17.46 13.49
N ALA A 201 -1.32 18.47 12.62
CA ALA A 201 -1.59 19.84 13.02
C ALA A 201 -2.94 19.97 13.76
N THR A 202 -3.95 19.20 13.38
CA THR A 202 -5.24 19.17 14.06
C THR A 202 -5.10 18.62 15.49
N VAL A 203 -4.43 17.49 15.64
CA VAL A 203 -4.18 16.87 16.96
C VAL A 203 -3.42 17.82 17.86
N THR A 204 -2.27 18.32 17.42
CA THR A 204 -1.44 19.26 18.18
C THR A 204 -2.23 20.51 18.62
N LYS A 205 -2.99 21.10 17.70
CA LYS A 205 -3.78 22.31 18.00
C LYS A 205 -4.89 22.05 19.01
N LEU A 206 -5.60 20.93 18.92
CA LEU A 206 -6.77 20.66 19.75
C LEU A 206 -6.42 20.04 21.09
N THR A 207 -5.35 19.23 21.16
CA THR A 207 -4.90 18.61 22.42
C THR A 207 -3.85 19.43 23.17
N GLY A 208 -3.12 20.31 22.46
CA GLY A 208 -1.95 21.02 22.97
C GLY A 208 -0.74 20.11 23.21
N MET A 209 -0.79 18.87 22.77
CA MET A 209 0.31 17.92 22.85
C MET A 209 1.18 18.04 21.61
N ASP A 210 2.47 17.77 21.72
CA ASP A 210 3.33 17.62 20.57
C ASP A 210 2.98 16.37 19.76
N ALA A 211 3.23 16.40 18.45
CA ALA A 211 2.90 15.29 17.56
C ALA A 211 3.57 13.97 18.00
N GLU A 212 4.80 14.05 18.52
CA GLU A 212 5.54 12.89 19.02
C GLU A 212 4.89 12.30 20.29
N GLU A 213 4.38 13.14 21.17
CA GLU A 213 3.69 12.74 22.39
C GLU A 213 2.32 12.10 22.10
N ALA A 214 1.62 12.59 21.09
CA ALA A 214 0.34 12.07 20.64
C ALA A 214 0.46 10.73 19.91
N MET A 215 1.64 10.37 19.39
CA MET A 215 1.87 9.11 18.68
C MET A 215 2.05 7.94 19.65
N LYS A 216 1.53 6.78 19.29
CA LYS A 216 1.81 5.52 20.01
C LYS A 216 3.30 5.26 20.08
N LYS A 217 3.88 5.21 21.29
CA LYS A 217 5.26 4.74 21.44
C LYS A 217 5.33 3.30 20.90
N ARG A 218 6.16 3.06 19.88
CA ARG A 218 6.50 1.69 19.49
C ARG A 218 6.98 0.96 20.72
N PRO A 219 6.45 -0.25 21.04
CA PRO A 219 6.98 -1.03 22.16
C PRO A 219 8.49 -1.16 21.92
N ALA A 220 9.28 -0.72 22.90
CA ALA A 220 10.73 -0.82 22.84
C ALA A 220 11.05 -2.28 22.58
N ARG A 221 11.68 -2.56 21.45
CA ARG A 221 12.16 -3.92 21.10
C ARG A 221 13.02 -4.36 22.27
N SER A 222 12.51 -5.29 23.10
CA SER A 222 13.13 -5.66 24.37
C SER A 222 14.58 -6.14 24.08
N LYS A 223 15.56 -5.32 24.40
CA LYS A 223 16.98 -5.68 24.41
C LYS A 223 17.30 -6.75 25.47
N GLY A 224 16.29 -7.18 26.25
CA GLY A 224 16.41 -8.14 27.34
C GLY A 224 16.54 -9.61 26.92
N ALA A 225 16.06 -9.99 25.75
CA ALA A 225 16.07 -11.40 25.34
C ALA A 225 17.45 -11.91 24.86
N ARG A 226 18.41 -11.00 24.63
CA ARG A 226 19.75 -11.41 24.18
C ARG A 226 20.76 -11.58 25.32
N LYS A 227 20.44 -11.11 26.56
CA LYS A 227 21.32 -11.23 27.72
C LYS A 227 21.06 -12.51 28.54
N ALA A 228 19.90 -13.15 28.36
CA ALA A 228 19.59 -14.41 29.06
C ALA A 228 20.15 -15.67 28.35
N ALA A 229 20.57 -15.54 27.09
CA ALA A 229 21.10 -16.68 26.32
C ALA A 229 22.63 -16.85 26.40
N THR A 230 23.36 -15.91 27.03
CA THR A 230 24.82 -15.95 27.14
C THR A 230 25.33 -16.03 28.57
N GLY A 231 24.45 -16.22 29.56
CA GLY A 231 24.80 -16.21 30.99
C GLY A 231 24.58 -17.55 31.71
N GLY A 232 24.69 -18.69 31.05
CA GLY A 232 24.44 -20.01 31.65
C GLY A 232 25.59 -21.01 31.47
N SER A 233 26.82 -20.60 31.76
CA SER A 233 27.91 -21.57 31.96
C SER A 233 28.43 -21.43 33.40
N THR A 234 27.81 -22.15 34.32
CA THR A 234 28.38 -22.41 35.66
C THR A 234 29.63 -23.31 35.50
N PRO A 235 30.76 -22.91 36.07
CA PRO A 235 31.93 -23.80 36.13
C PRO A 235 31.61 -24.97 37.09
N ARG A 236 31.78 -26.19 36.63
CA ARG A 236 31.77 -27.38 37.49
C ARG A 236 32.96 -27.33 38.44
N ASP A 237 32.67 -27.35 39.70
CA ASP A 237 33.66 -27.54 40.79
C ASP A 237 34.22 -28.96 40.74
N PRO A 238 35.57 -29.15 40.64
CA PRO A 238 36.22 -30.49 40.59
C PRO A 238 36.50 -31.13 41.95
N SER A 239 36.00 -30.60 43.09
CA SER A 239 36.41 -31.06 44.44
C SER A 239 35.48 -32.03 45.15
N ALA A 240 34.50 -32.66 44.45
CA ALA A 240 33.61 -33.65 45.06
C ALA A 240 33.96 -35.11 44.62
N ARG A 241 35.19 -35.58 44.89
CA ARG A 241 35.58 -36.99 45.02
C ARG A 241 36.69 -37.10 46.01
N ALA A 242 36.36 -37.38 47.26
CA ALA A 242 37.14 -38.14 48.23
C ALA A 242 36.12 -38.79 49.18
#